data_f667e187df07e4583c8b804ac6ad6ad5
#
_entry.id   f667e187df07e4583c8b804ac6ad6ad5
#
_cell.length_a   1.000
_cell.length_b   1.000
_cell.length_c   1.000
_cell.angle_alpha   90.00
_cell.angle_beta   90.00
_cell.angle_gamma   90.00
#
_symmetry.space_group_name_H-M   'P 1'
#
loop_
_entity.id
_entity.type
_entity.pdbx_description
1 polymer ?
#
loop_
_entity_poly.entity_id
_entity_poly.type
_entity_poly.pdbx_seq_one_letter_code
_entity_poly.pdbx_strand_id
1 'polypeptide(L)'
;MVGAGGLGSPTAIYLAVAGVGELVLVDNDVVELNNLNRQILHWDQDIGLPKVKSAKGKLEKMNPHVKVKIVQEEVTKDNVISIIKGAHVVVDALDNFKTRYILNEACVKLDIPLVHAGVYGFTGQLTTIVPKKGPCLKCIFPRPPMEKEKFPVVGVTPGIIGSMEALETIKLITGIGVPLVGKLLIFDGEDFTVEVVKIERDEGCPICGEK
;
A
#
# COMPACT_ATOMS: atom_id res chain seq x y z
N MET A 1 -7.09 -2.43 -1.43
CA MET A 1 -6.03 -1.42 -1.27
C MET A 1 -6.46 -0.44 -0.21
N VAL A 2 -5.63 -0.16 0.76
CA VAL A 2 -5.86 0.76 1.87
C VAL A 2 -4.97 1.99 1.68
N GLY A 3 -5.61 3.15 1.52
CA GLY A 3 -5.01 4.42 1.13
C GLY A 3 -5.18 4.73 -0.36
N ALA A 4 -5.70 5.91 -0.67
CA ALA A 4 -5.87 6.45 -2.02
C ALA A 4 -5.07 7.77 -2.19
N GLY A 5 -3.98 7.89 -1.44
CA GLY A 5 -3.08 9.04 -1.42
C GLY A 5 -1.97 8.98 -2.48
N GLY A 6 -0.76 9.43 -2.09
CA GLY A 6 0.41 9.52 -2.98
C GLY A 6 0.88 8.18 -3.55
N LEU A 7 1.00 7.15 -2.70
CA LEU A 7 1.30 5.78 -3.11
C LEU A 7 0.10 5.14 -3.80
N GLY A 8 -1.08 5.27 -3.19
CA GLY A 8 -2.29 4.63 -3.70
C GLY A 8 -2.72 5.11 -5.08
N SER A 9 -2.45 6.37 -5.45
CA SER A 9 -2.80 6.91 -6.76
C SER A 9 -2.15 6.14 -7.93
N PRO A 10 -0.82 6.05 -8.05
CA PRO A 10 -0.18 5.28 -9.10
C PRO A 10 -0.47 3.78 -9.00
N THR A 11 -0.49 3.23 -7.79
CA THR A 11 -0.81 1.81 -7.57
C THR A 11 -2.19 1.46 -8.13
N ALA A 12 -3.23 2.23 -7.79
CA ALA A 12 -4.59 1.99 -8.28
C ALA A 12 -4.71 2.13 -9.79
N ILE A 13 -4.05 3.13 -10.39
CA ILE A 13 -4.03 3.34 -11.84
C ILE A 13 -3.47 2.09 -12.53
N TYR A 14 -2.27 1.64 -12.14
CA TYR A 14 -1.63 0.50 -12.80
C TYR A 14 -2.38 -0.81 -12.56
N LEU A 15 -2.94 -1.05 -11.38
CA LEU A 15 -3.77 -2.22 -11.13
C LEU A 15 -5.04 -2.22 -11.99
N ALA A 16 -5.69 -1.07 -12.14
CA ALA A 16 -6.89 -0.94 -12.97
C ALA A 16 -6.57 -1.17 -14.45
N VAL A 17 -5.54 -0.51 -15.01
CA VAL A 17 -5.19 -0.68 -16.43
C VAL A 17 -4.60 -2.06 -16.74
N ALA A 18 -3.96 -2.72 -15.75
CA ALA A 18 -3.54 -4.12 -15.87
C ALA A 18 -4.71 -5.12 -15.88
N GLY A 19 -5.91 -4.67 -15.51
CA GLY A 19 -7.11 -5.51 -15.60
C GLY A 19 -7.34 -6.42 -14.39
N VAL A 20 -6.98 -5.98 -13.16
CA VAL A 20 -7.43 -6.70 -11.96
C VAL A 20 -8.96 -6.72 -11.94
N GLY A 21 -9.57 -7.88 -11.71
CA GLY A 21 -11.02 -8.04 -11.87
C GLY A 21 -11.84 -7.16 -10.92
N GLU A 22 -11.42 -7.05 -9.67
CA GLU A 22 -12.06 -6.19 -8.66
C GLU A 22 -11.00 -5.46 -7.83
N LEU A 23 -11.19 -4.15 -7.65
CA LEU A 23 -10.35 -3.30 -6.81
C LEU A 23 -11.21 -2.66 -5.72
N VAL A 24 -10.92 -2.98 -4.45
CA VAL A 24 -11.57 -2.35 -3.30
C VAL A 24 -10.67 -1.25 -2.77
N LEU A 25 -11.12 0.00 -2.82
CA LEU A 25 -10.41 1.17 -2.32
C LEU A 25 -10.95 1.58 -0.94
N VAL A 26 -10.05 1.69 0.02
CA VAL A 26 -10.38 2.09 1.40
C VAL A 26 -9.64 3.36 1.74
N ASP A 27 -10.35 4.43 2.03
CA ASP A 27 -9.80 5.72 2.48
C ASP A 27 -10.93 6.56 3.07
N ASN A 28 -10.69 7.25 4.18
CA ASN A 28 -11.67 8.09 4.85
C ASN A 28 -11.53 9.58 4.53
N ASP A 29 -10.45 9.99 3.87
CA ASP A 29 -10.12 11.37 3.60
C ASP A 29 -10.91 11.96 2.43
N VAL A 30 -10.90 13.30 2.40
CA VAL A 30 -11.30 14.10 1.24
C VAL A 30 -10.07 14.63 0.50
N VAL A 31 -10.27 14.99 -0.77
CA VAL A 31 -9.23 15.62 -1.58
C VAL A 31 -9.01 17.05 -1.11
N GLU A 32 -7.76 17.40 -0.85
CA GLU A 32 -7.33 18.74 -0.47
C GLU A 32 -6.31 19.30 -1.47
N LEU A 33 -6.22 20.63 -1.58
CA LEU A 33 -5.30 21.30 -2.49
C LEU A 33 -3.84 20.85 -2.29
N ASN A 34 -3.40 20.67 -1.04
CA ASN A 34 -2.06 20.24 -0.68
C ASN A 34 -1.76 18.77 -1.05
N ASN A 35 -2.76 18.01 -1.50
CA ASN A 35 -2.60 16.64 -1.95
C ASN A 35 -2.15 16.55 -3.43
N LEU A 36 -2.53 17.55 -4.25
CA LEU A 36 -2.43 17.47 -5.70
C LEU A 36 -1.00 17.40 -6.22
N ASN A 37 -0.01 17.80 -5.42
CA ASN A 37 1.41 17.71 -5.79
C ASN A 37 1.94 16.27 -5.89
N ARG A 38 1.19 15.26 -5.38
CA ARG A 38 1.61 13.85 -5.37
C ARG A 38 0.48 12.82 -5.55
N GLN A 39 -0.77 13.21 -5.32
CA GLN A 39 -1.94 12.32 -5.44
C GLN A 39 -2.56 12.47 -6.84
N ILE A 40 -1.85 11.99 -7.86
CA ILE A 40 -2.13 12.23 -9.29
C ILE A 40 -3.49 11.69 -9.78
N LEU A 41 -4.12 10.83 -9.00
CA LEU A 41 -5.47 10.33 -9.27
C LEU A 41 -6.55 11.36 -8.94
N HIS A 42 -6.21 12.41 -8.15
CA HIS A 42 -7.11 13.49 -7.77
C HIS A 42 -6.76 14.76 -8.51
N TRP A 43 -7.77 15.52 -8.92
CA TRP A 43 -7.64 16.73 -9.72
C TRP A 43 -8.21 17.93 -8.96
N ASP A 44 -7.92 19.13 -9.43
CA ASP A 44 -8.39 20.38 -8.82
C ASP A 44 -9.93 20.39 -8.62
N GLN A 45 -10.67 19.94 -9.61
CA GLN A 45 -12.14 19.82 -9.54
C GLN A 45 -12.67 18.80 -8.53
N ASP A 46 -11.79 17.95 -7.96
CA ASP A 46 -12.17 16.94 -6.95
C ASP A 46 -12.01 17.46 -5.52
N ILE A 47 -11.46 18.65 -5.32
CA ILE A 47 -11.27 19.22 -3.98
C ILE A 47 -12.59 19.20 -3.19
N GLY A 48 -12.53 18.61 -1.98
CA GLY A 48 -13.70 18.40 -1.13
C GLY A 48 -14.45 17.09 -1.37
N LEU A 49 -14.19 16.37 -2.45
CA LEU A 49 -14.77 15.03 -2.66
C LEU A 49 -14.01 13.97 -1.84
N PRO A 50 -14.69 12.92 -1.35
CA PRO A 50 -14.01 11.76 -0.79
C PRO A 50 -13.02 11.15 -1.80
N LYS A 51 -11.79 10.89 -1.36
CA LYS A 51 -10.72 10.35 -2.22
C LYS A 51 -11.15 9.08 -2.94
N VAL A 52 -11.82 8.17 -2.25
CA VAL A 52 -12.32 6.93 -2.85
C VAL A 52 -13.36 7.16 -3.97
N LYS A 53 -14.18 8.20 -3.86
CA LYS A 53 -15.16 8.56 -4.91
C LYS A 53 -14.48 9.19 -6.12
N SER A 54 -13.56 10.12 -5.88
CA SER A 54 -12.72 10.73 -6.93
C SER A 54 -11.95 9.66 -7.71
N ALA A 55 -11.30 8.72 -6.99
CA ALA A 55 -10.56 7.61 -7.58
C ALA A 55 -11.46 6.69 -8.41
N LYS A 56 -12.58 6.20 -7.85
CA LYS A 56 -13.49 5.27 -8.51
C LYS A 56 -13.91 5.76 -9.90
N GLY A 57 -14.41 6.99 -9.98
CA GLY A 57 -14.95 7.53 -11.24
C GLY A 57 -13.91 7.61 -12.36
N LYS A 58 -12.62 7.74 -12.02
CA LYS A 58 -11.53 7.78 -12.99
C LYS A 58 -11.04 6.39 -13.37
N LEU A 59 -10.87 5.51 -12.41
CA LEU A 59 -10.41 4.14 -12.65
C LEU A 59 -11.39 3.35 -13.52
N GLU A 60 -12.69 3.49 -13.29
CA GLU A 60 -13.73 2.87 -14.13
C GLU A 60 -13.74 3.43 -15.56
N LYS A 61 -13.33 4.70 -15.76
CA LYS A 61 -13.16 5.26 -17.11
C LYS A 61 -11.86 4.81 -17.77
N MET A 62 -10.79 4.55 -17.01
CA MET A 62 -9.52 4.03 -17.54
C MET A 62 -9.67 2.59 -18.00
N ASN A 63 -10.41 1.78 -17.26
CA ASN A 63 -10.70 0.40 -17.64
C ASN A 63 -12.12 0.00 -17.22
N PRO A 64 -13.08 -0.01 -18.15
CA PRO A 64 -14.49 -0.31 -17.86
C PRO A 64 -14.73 -1.78 -17.46
N HIS A 65 -13.73 -2.66 -17.61
CA HIS A 65 -13.81 -4.07 -17.22
C HIS A 65 -13.41 -4.33 -15.78
N VAL A 66 -12.85 -3.32 -15.10
CA VAL A 66 -12.45 -3.42 -13.68
C VAL A 66 -13.60 -2.91 -12.80
N LYS A 67 -14.02 -3.75 -11.87
CA LYS A 67 -15.00 -3.35 -10.88
C LYS A 67 -14.33 -2.64 -9.72
N VAL A 68 -14.69 -1.37 -9.48
CA VAL A 68 -14.16 -0.59 -8.36
C VAL A 68 -15.20 -0.46 -7.26
N LYS A 69 -14.93 -1.07 -6.11
CA LYS A 69 -15.68 -0.88 -4.87
C LYS A 69 -14.98 0.14 -3.99
N ILE A 70 -15.74 0.86 -3.19
CA ILE A 70 -15.21 1.88 -2.28
C ILE A 70 -15.71 1.64 -0.85
N VAL A 71 -14.81 1.85 0.11
CA VAL A 71 -15.10 1.88 1.54
C VAL A 71 -14.57 3.21 2.07
N GLN A 72 -15.48 4.11 2.44
CA GLN A 72 -15.12 5.44 2.97
C GLN A 72 -15.11 5.36 4.50
N GLU A 73 -14.11 4.66 5.05
CA GLU A 73 -13.96 4.45 6.49
C GLU A 73 -12.49 4.50 6.89
N GLU A 74 -12.22 4.92 8.12
CA GLU A 74 -10.93 4.73 8.76
C GLU A 74 -10.76 3.24 9.11
N VAL A 75 -9.57 2.68 8.80
CA VAL A 75 -9.26 1.30 9.16
C VAL A 75 -8.87 1.22 10.64
N THR A 76 -9.63 0.44 11.39
CA THR A 76 -9.46 0.21 12.82
C THR A 76 -9.31 -1.28 13.12
N LYS A 77 -8.97 -1.62 14.38
CA LYS A 77 -8.93 -3.03 14.82
C LYS A 77 -10.29 -3.73 14.69
N ASP A 78 -11.39 -2.97 14.82
CA ASP A 78 -12.74 -3.53 14.85
C ASP A 78 -13.27 -3.84 13.45
N ASN A 79 -12.89 -3.06 12.43
CA ASN A 79 -13.42 -3.20 11.07
C ASN A 79 -12.45 -3.82 10.06
N VAL A 80 -11.13 -3.86 10.33
CA VAL A 80 -10.12 -4.30 9.37
C VAL A 80 -10.39 -5.69 8.81
N ILE A 81 -10.79 -6.64 9.66
CA ILE A 81 -11.08 -8.02 9.25
C ILE A 81 -12.23 -8.06 8.23
N SER A 82 -13.31 -7.31 8.47
CA SER A 82 -14.45 -7.26 7.54
C SER A 82 -14.09 -6.58 6.22
N ILE A 83 -13.23 -5.57 6.27
CA ILE A 83 -12.78 -4.81 5.10
C ILE A 83 -11.93 -5.67 4.16
N ILE A 84 -10.98 -6.46 4.70
CA ILE A 84 -10.02 -7.21 3.87
C ILE A 84 -10.41 -8.66 3.61
N LYS A 85 -11.46 -9.17 4.26
CA LYS A 85 -11.92 -10.55 4.11
C LYS A 85 -12.24 -10.86 2.66
N GLY A 86 -11.64 -11.93 2.13
CA GLY A 86 -11.86 -12.38 0.75
C GLY A 86 -10.97 -11.67 -0.29
N ALA A 87 -10.11 -10.77 0.12
CA ALA A 87 -9.10 -10.22 -0.77
C ALA A 87 -8.03 -11.27 -1.12
N HIS A 88 -7.56 -11.29 -2.36
CA HIS A 88 -6.42 -12.14 -2.77
C HIS A 88 -5.08 -11.51 -2.36
N VAL A 89 -5.00 -10.21 -2.36
CA VAL A 89 -3.84 -9.41 -1.95
C VAL A 89 -4.34 -8.13 -1.31
N VAL A 90 -3.70 -7.71 -0.23
CA VAL A 90 -3.90 -6.39 0.38
C VAL A 90 -2.72 -5.50 0.01
N VAL A 91 -3.00 -4.24 -0.30
CA VAL A 91 -1.99 -3.22 -0.63
C VAL A 91 -2.03 -2.14 0.44
N ASP A 92 -0.88 -1.85 1.05
CA ASP A 92 -0.69 -0.85 2.10
C ASP A 92 -0.10 0.45 1.54
N ALA A 93 -0.97 1.34 1.10
CA ALA A 93 -0.61 2.69 0.65
C ALA A 93 -0.86 3.77 1.73
N LEU A 94 -0.73 3.38 3.00
CA LEU A 94 -0.93 4.24 4.18
C LEU A 94 0.29 5.14 4.44
N ASP A 95 0.10 6.14 5.28
CA ASP A 95 1.13 7.10 5.70
C ASP A 95 1.48 7.04 7.19
N ASN A 96 0.83 6.15 7.97
CA ASN A 96 1.06 6.03 9.42
C ASN A 96 1.26 4.57 9.85
N PHE A 97 2.17 4.34 10.79
CA PHE A 97 2.52 3.00 11.27
C PHE A 97 1.46 2.36 12.17
N LYS A 98 0.64 3.15 12.83
CA LYS A 98 -0.45 2.63 13.67
C LYS A 98 -1.41 1.77 12.84
N THR A 99 -1.92 2.31 11.75
CA THR A 99 -2.85 1.60 10.86
C THR A 99 -2.15 0.48 10.08
N ARG A 100 -0.88 0.66 9.69
CA ARG A 100 -0.06 -0.38 9.05
C ARG A 100 0.07 -1.64 9.90
N TYR A 101 0.29 -1.51 11.21
CA TYR A 101 0.37 -2.67 12.10
C TYR A 101 -0.98 -3.37 12.25
N ILE A 102 -2.08 -2.62 12.33
CA ILE A 102 -3.43 -3.19 12.35
C ILE A 102 -3.67 -4.02 11.08
N LEU A 103 -3.31 -3.46 9.92
CA LEU A 103 -3.47 -4.13 8.63
C LEU A 103 -2.60 -5.38 8.52
N ASN A 104 -1.31 -5.28 8.92
CA ASN A 104 -0.38 -6.41 8.93
C ASN A 104 -0.88 -7.56 9.82
N GLU A 105 -1.33 -7.25 11.04
CA GLU A 105 -1.87 -8.27 11.97
C GLU A 105 -3.08 -8.98 11.38
N ALA A 106 -4.00 -8.23 10.78
CA ALA A 106 -5.17 -8.78 10.12
C ALA A 106 -4.81 -9.66 8.90
N CYS A 107 -3.85 -9.23 8.10
CA CYS A 107 -3.35 -9.99 6.94
C CYS A 107 -2.69 -11.30 7.39
N VAL A 108 -1.86 -11.27 8.42
CA VAL A 108 -1.23 -12.48 8.99
C VAL A 108 -2.31 -13.44 9.53
N LYS A 109 -3.30 -12.93 10.25
CA LYS A 109 -4.40 -13.72 10.81
C LYS A 109 -5.28 -14.40 9.76
N LEU A 110 -5.52 -13.72 8.64
CA LEU A 110 -6.37 -14.22 7.54
C LEU A 110 -5.58 -14.97 6.46
N ASP A 111 -4.26 -15.10 6.60
CA ASP A 111 -3.37 -15.71 5.61
C ASP A 111 -3.44 -15.02 4.24
N ILE A 112 -3.57 -13.69 4.23
CA ILE A 112 -3.66 -12.85 3.03
C ILE A 112 -2.33 -12.14 2.81
N PRO A 113 -1.72 -12.22 1.61
CA PRO A 113 -0.52 -11.46 1.27
C PRO A 113 -0.74 -9.95 1.38
N LEU A 114 0.30 -9.24 1.86
CA LEU A 114 0.33 -7.79 2.00
C LEU A 114 1.53 -7.23 1.23
N VAL A 115 1.28 -6.31 0.31
CA VAL A 115 2.34 -5.49 -0.29
C VAL A 115 2.41 -4.19 0.51
N HIS A 116 3.60 -3.89 1.05
CA HIS A 116 3.84 -2.72 1.88
C HIS A 116 4.82 -1.76 1.21
N ALA A 117 4.46 -0.50 1.14
CA ALA A 117 5.31 0.57 0.66
C ALA A 117 5.35 1.75 1.66
N GLY A 118 6.45 2.50 1.62
CA GLY A 118 6.63 3.72 2.39
C GLY A 118 7.52 4.70 1.65
N VAL A 119 7.30 6.00 1.85
CA VAL A 119 8.10 7.07 1.22
C VAL A 119 8.43 8.17 2.23
N TYR A 120 9.60 8.78 2.04
CA TYR A 120 10.03 9.95 2.80
C TYR A 120 11.00 10.77 1.94
N GLY A 121 10.67 12.03 1.65
CA GLY A 121 11.50 12.89 0.80
C GLY A 121 11.70 12.27 -0.59
N PHE A 122 12.94 11.97 -0.92
CA PHE A 122 13.36 11.27 -2.13
C PHE A 122 13.48 9.76 -1.94
N THR A 123 13.37 9.25 -0.71
CA THR A 123 13.56 7.83 -0.43
C THR A 123 12.24 7.07 -0.40
N GLY A 124 12.30 5.80 -0.77
CA GLY A 124 11.18 4.89 -0.71
C GLY A 124 11.57 3.49 -0.30
N GLN A 125 10.62 2.74 0.18
CA GLN A 125 10.81 1.34 0.55
C GLN A 125 9.63 0.49 0.13
N LEU A 126 9.91 -0.79 -0.16
CA LEU A 126 8.92 -1.74 -0.64
C LEU A 126 9.26 -3.15 -0.16
N THR A 127 8.25 -3.89 0.27
CA THR A 127 8.37 -5.32 0.60
C THR A 127 7.07 -6.06 0.36
N THR A 128 7.17 -7.36 0.19
CA THR A 128 6.01 -8.26 0.08
C THR A 128 5.98 -9.21 1.27
N ILE A 129 4.89 -9.19 2.02
CA ILE A 129 4.65 -10.04 3.16
C ILE A 129 3.71 -11.15 2.74
N VAL A 130 4.20 -12.39 2.77
CA VAL A 130 3.37 -13.58 2.58
C VAL A 130 3.36 -14.35 3.91
N PRO A 131 2.22 -14.41 4.59
CA PRO A 131 2.14 -15.08 5.89
C PRO A 131 2.73 -16.50 5.85
N LYS A 132 3.39 -16.92 6.91
CA LYS A 132 4.07 -18.23 7.04
C LYS A 132 5.30 -18.44 6.14
N LYS A 133 5.52 -17.61 5.11
CA LYS A 133 6.65 -17.77 4.16
C LYS A 133 7.82 -16.81 4.40
N GLY A 134 7.62 -15.77 5.22
CA GLY A 134 8.65 -14.77 5.49
C GLY A 134 8.31 -13.87 6.67
N PRO A 135 9.12 -12.83 6.90
CA PRO A 135 8.90 -11.85 7.95
C PRO A 135 7.60 -11.05 7.70
N CYS A 136 6.91 -10.68 8.76
CA CYS A 136 5.82 -9.72 8.70
C CYS A 136 6.36 -8.29 8.94
N LEU A 137 5.50 -7.29 8.80
CA LEU A 137 5.89 -5.88 9.01
C LEU A 137 6.49 -5.64 10.42
N LYS A 138 6.03 -6.38 11.43
CA LYS A 138 6.55 -6.27 12.80
C LYS A 138 7.95 -6.84 12.97
N CYS A 139 8.36 -7.83 12.15
CA CYS A 139 9.74 -8.31 12.09
C CYS A 139 10.66 -7.26 11.46
N ILE A 140 10.18 -6.60 10.39
CA ILE A 140 10.95 -5.60 9.64
C ILE A 140 11.11 -4.31 10.47
N PHE A 141 10.03 -3.87 11.10
CA PHE A 141 9.99 -2.68 11.95
C PHE A 141 9.51 -3.08 13.36
N PRO A 142 10.39 -3.57 14.25
CA PRO A 142 10.02 -3.96 15.62
C PRO A 142 9.48 -2.78 16.45
N ARG A 143 9.97 -1.57 16.14
CA ARG A 143 9.47 -0.30 16.70
C ARG A 143 9.03 0.59 15.55
N PRO A 144 7.90 1.31 15.70
CA PRO A 144 7.52 2.28 14.67
C PRO A 144 8.61 3.37 14.60
N PRO A 145 8.97 3.80 13.40
CA PRO A 145 9.75 5.02 13.25
C PRO A 145 9.07 6.19 13.96
N MET A 146 9.85 7.17 14.42
CA MET A 146 9.26 8.37 15.02
C MET A 146 8.36 9.06 14.00
N GLU A 147 7.07 9.17 14.32
CA GLU A 147 6.13 9.93 13.50
C GLU A 147 6.47 11.43 13.64
N LYS A 148 6.71 12.09 12.52
CA LYS A 148 6.84 13.55 12.44
C LYS A 148 5.50 14.12 12.00
N GLU A 149 5.12 15.27 12.54
CA GLU A 149 3.85 15.94 12.19
C GLU A 149 3.73 16.28 10.69
N LYS A 150 4.86 16.48 10.02
CA LYS A 150 4.93 16.72 8.57
C LYS A 150 6.08 15.95 7.95
N PHE A 151 5.77 15.16 6.95
CA PHE A 151 6.76 14.46 6.13
C PHE A 151 6.96 15.21 4.83
N PRO A 152 8.18 15.66 4.52
CA PRO A 152 8.47 16.14 3.17
C PRO A 152 8.32 14.96 2.22
N VAL A 153 7.61 15.17 1.10
CA VAL A 153 7.47 14.16 0.05
C VAL A 153 7.61 14.87 -1.30
N VAL A 154 8.55 14.41 -2.09
CA VAL A 154 8.65 14.79 -3.50
C VAL A 154 7.69 13.94 -4.30
N GLY A 155 6.76 14.56 -5.03
CA GLY A 155 5.62 13.85 -5.62
C GLY A 155 5.98 12.70 -6.56
N VAL A 156 7.15 12.73 -7.18
CA VAL A 156 7.66 11.65 -8.05
C VAL A 156 8.02 10.39 -7.25
N THR A 157 8.52 10.54 -6.01
CA THR A 157 8.91 9.38 -5.17
C THR A 157 7.75 8.41 -4.94
N PRO A 158 6.56 8.83 -4.47
CA PRO A 158 5.43 7.91 -4.38
C PRO A 158 4.94 7.42 -5.75
N GLY A 159 5.17 8.17 -6.83
CA GLY A 159 4.89 7.72 -8.19
C GLY A 159 5.70 6.48 -8.58
N ILE A 160 7.01 6.50 -8.30
CA ILE A 160 7.92 5.38 -8.55
C ILE A 160 7.57 4.19 -7.66
N ILE A 161 7.50 4.41 -6.36
CA ILE A 161 7.28 3.35 -5.38
C ILE A 161 5.89 2.71 -5.51
N GLY A 162 4.85 3.52 -5.76
CA GLY A 162 3.50 2.98 -5.99
C GLY A 162 3.39 2.19 -7.29
N SER A 163 4.16 2.54 -8.32
CA SER A 163 4.26 1.71 -9.53
C SER A 163 4.93 0.37 -9.26
N MET A 164 5.97 0.34 -8.43
CA MET A 164 6.61 -0.90 -7.97
C MET A 164 5.68 -1.72 -7.08
N GLU A 165 4.87 -1.07 -6.25
CA GLU A 165 3.86 -1.71 -5.40
C GLU A 165 2.77 -2.41 -6.24
N ALA A 166 2.33 -1.78 -7.33
CA ALA A 166 1.44 -2.41 -8.29
C ALA A 166 2.10 -3.63 -8.95
N LEU A 167 3.38 -3.55 -9.32
CA LEU A 167 4.12 -4.66 -9.90
C LEU A 167 4.20 -5.86 -8.94
N GLU A 168 4.52 -5.64 -7.66
CA GLU A 168 4.52 -6.70 -6.65
C GLU A 168 3.14 -7.34 -6.48
N THR A 169 2.09 -6.52 -6.49
CA THR A 169 0.71 -6.99 -6.43
C THR A 169 0.37 -7.88 -7.64
N ILE A 170 0.75 -7.48 -8.84
CA ILE A 170 0.54 -8.26 -10.07
C ILE A 170 1.30 -9.59 -10.01
N LYS A 171 2.54 -9.62 -9.52
CA LYS A 171 3.29 -10.87 -9.33
C LYS A 171 2.55 -11.86 -8.43
N LEU A 172 1.98 -11.37 -7.32
CA LEU A 172 1.20 -12.21 -6.40
C LEU A 172 -0.06 -12.77 -7.04
N ILE A 173 -0.77 -11.96 -7.84
CA ILE A 173 -2.02 -12.36 -8.50
C ILE A 173 -1.76 -13.37 -9.62
N THR A 174 -0.71 -13.14 -10.41
CA THR A 174 -0.42 -13.94 -11.62
C THR A 174 0.48 -15.15 -11.35
N GLY A 175 1.22 -15.14 -10.23
CA GLY A 175 2.28 -16.13 -9.96
C GLY A 175 3.52 -15.97 -10.83
N ILE A 176 3.63 -14.89 -11.62
CA ILE A 176 4.77 -14.62 -12.51
C ILE A 176 5.83 -13.81 -11.77
N GLY A 177 7.09 -14.23 -11.89
CA GLY A 177 8.22 -13.58 -11.23
C GLY A 177 8.39 -13.98 -9.77
N VAL A 178 9.27 -13.29 -9.06
CA VAL A 178 9.61 -13.55 -7.65
C VAL A 178 9.28 -12.31 -6.82
N PRO A 179 8.25 -12.36 -5.95
CA PRO A 179 7.95 -11.27 -5.04
C PRO A 179 9.08 -11.01 -4.02
N LEU A 180 9.08 -9.82 -3.44
CA LEU A 180 10.06 -9.37 -2.43
C LEU A 180 9.82 -9.99 -1.03
N VAL A 181 9.50 -11.29 -0.97
CA VAL A 181 9.32 -12.00 0.31
C VAL A 181 10.65 -12.17 1.00
N GLY A 182 10.74 -11.75 2.27
CA GLY A 182 11.99 -11.77 3.04
C GLY A 182 13.03 -10.77 2.54
N LYS A 183 12.62 -9.75 1.82
CA LYS A 183 13.48 -8.70 1.27
C LYS A 183 12.83 -7.34 1.46
N LEU A 184 13.63 -6.34 1.77
CA LEU A 184 13.24 -4.94 1.77
C LEU A 184 14.00 -4.24 0.65
N LEU A 185 13.27 -3.73 -0.34
CA LEU A 185 13.83 -2.83 -1.33
C LEU A 185 13.86 -1.41 -0.74
N ILE A 186 15.00 -0.76 -0.86
CA ILE A 186 15.23 0.63 -0.48
C ILE A 186 15.62 1.37 -1.75
N PHE A 187 14.86 2.39 -2.09
CA PHE A 187 15.12 3.31 -3.20
C PHE A 187 15.60 4.64 -2.63
N ASP A 188 16.69 5.14 -3.13
CA ASP A 188 17.17 6.50 -2.88
C ASP A 188 17.17 7.28 -4.19
N GLY A 189 16.33 8.29 -4.26
CA GLY A 189 16.19 9.17 -5.43
C GLY A 189 17.20 10.31 -5.46
N GLU A 190 17.95 10.57 -4.39
CA GLU A 190 19.02 11.57 -4.41
C GLU A 190 20.22 11.06 -5.20
N ASP A 191 20.64 9.82 -4.94
CA ASP A 191 21.77 9.18 -5.63
C ASP A 191 21.33 8.18 -6.71
N PHE A 192 20.03 7.99 -6.89
CA PHE A 192 19.46 7.04 -7.85
C PHE A 192 19.90 5.59 -7.62
N THR A 193 19.96 5.20 -6.34
CA THR A 193 20.35 3.84 -5.96
C THR A 193 19.15 2.99 -5.57
N VAL A 194 19.27 1.69 -5.79
CA VAL A 194 18.30 0.69 -5.35
C VAL A 194 19.05 -0.42 -4.61
N GLU A 195 18.73 -0.58 -3.34
CA GLU A 195 19.28 -1.65 -2.53
C GLU A 195 18.19 -2.67 -2.18
N VAL A 196 18.56 -3.94 -2.09
CA VAL A 196 17.67 -5.02 -1.65
C VAL A 196 18.31 -5.74 -0.49
N VAL A 197 17.77 -5.50 0.70
CA VAL A 197 18.26 -6.07 1.96
C VAL A 197 17.46 -7.33 2.31
N LYS A 198 18.15 -8.41 2.66
CA LYS A 198 17.51 -9.63 3.17
C LYS A 198 17.02 -9.39 4.60
N ILE A 199 15.78 -9.75 4.87
CA ILE A 199 15.18 -9.69 6.21
C ILE A 199 14.73 -11.10 6.60
N GLU A 200 15.12 -11.53 7.78
CA GLU A 200 14.72 -12.82 8.33
C GLU A 200 13.48 -12.68 9.22
N ARG A 201 12.69 -13.74 9.30
CA ARG A 201 11.56 -13.81 10.22
C ARG A 201 12.09 -13.90 11.65
N ASP A 202 11.54 -13.11 12.53
CA ASP A 202 11.80 -13.21 13.96
C ASP A 202 10.88 -14.29 14.57
N GLU A 203 11.47 -15.37 15.09
CA GLU A 203 10.72 -16.47 15.73
C GLU A 203 9.97 -16.01 16.99
N GLY A 204 10.49 -14.98 17.67
CA GLY A 204 9.84 -14.34 18.81
C GLY A 204 8.83 -13.25 18.46
N CYS A 205 8.55 -13.03 17.19
CA CYS A 205 7.63 -11.97 16.75
C CYS A 205 6.24 -12.15 17.33
N PRO A 206 5.66 -11.13 18.01
CA PRO A 206 4.34 -11.25 18.61
C PRO A 206 3.19 -11.44 17.61
N ILE A 207 3.43 -11.19 16.33
CA ILE A 207 2.41 -11.25 15.26
C ILE A 207 2.53 -12.52 14.43
N CYS A 208 3.72 -12.87 13.96
CA CYS A 208 3.91 -14.02 13.07
C CYS A 208 4.84 -15.10 13.63
N GLY A 209 5.41 -14.92 14.82
CA GLY A 209 6.22 -15.93 15.49
C GLY A 209 5.45 -17.22 15.77
N GLU A 210 6.16 -18.32 15.95
CA GLU A 210 5.56 -19.58 16.40
C GLU A 210 5.23 -19.48 17.89
N LYS A 211 3.96 -19.76 18.23
CA LYS A 211 3.51 -19.84 19.62
C LYS A 211 3.57 -21.25 20.10
#